data_9e3376df4443770a4700e6c52f330653
#
_entry.id   9e3376df4443770a4700e6c52f330653
#
_cell.length_a   1.000
_cell.length_b   1.000
_cell.length_c   1.000
_cell.angle_alpha   90.00
_cell.angle_beta   90.00
_cell.angle_gamma   90.00
#
_symmetry.space_group_name_H-M   'P 1'
#
loop_
_entity.id
_entity.type
_entity.pdbx_description
1 polymer ?
#
loop_
_entity_poly.entity_id
_entity_poly.type
_entity_poly.pdbx_seq_one_letter_code
_entity_poly.pdbx_strand_id
1 'polypeptide(L)'
;MNQYETVFILTPVLSDDQMKEAVKKYEDILSKKGVEIVHREDWGLRKLVYPIQKKSTGFYHLFEFKNDGQLIGDLEVQLKRDERVLRFLTVKLDKHAIAYNEK
;
A
#
# COMPACT_ATOMS: atom_id res chain seq x y z
N MET A 1 2.56 16.60 11.55
CA MET A 1 2.02 15.35 11.00
C MET A 1 3.09 14.29 10.92
N ASN A 2 2.68 13.05 11.15
CA ASN A 2 3.57 11.90 10.99
C ASN A 2 3.57 11.46 9.53
N GLN A 3 4.64 10.81 9.12
CA GLN A 3 4.78 10.24 7.80
C GLN A 3 4.73 8.73 7.88
N TYR A 4 3.97 8.11 6.98
CA TYR A 4 3.75 6.67 6.94
C TYR A 4 4.02 6.12 5.55
N GLU A 5 4.37 4.85 5.52
CA GLU A 5 4.55 4.11 4.28
C GLU A 5 3.72 2.83 4.36
N THR A 6 2.86 2.60 3.37
CA THR A 6 2.07 1.38 3.26
C THR A 6 2.47 0.63 2.02
N VAL A 7 2.91 -0.61 2.20
CA VAL A 7 3.18 -1.54 1.11
C VAL A 7 2.05 -2.56 1.11
N PHE A 8 1.46 -2.80 -0.04
CA PHE A 8 0.44 -3.84 -0.16
C PHE A 8 0.66 -4.66 -1.42
N ILE A 9 0.26 -5.91 -1.35
CA ILE A 9 0.47 -6.89 -2.41
C ILE A 9 -0.89 -7.36 -2.90
N LEU A 10 -1.16 -7.14 -4.19
CA LEU A 10 -2.41 -7.58 -4.82
C LEU A 10 -2.22 -8.95 -5.49
N THR A 11 -3.31 -9.71 -5.54
CA THR A 11 -3.27 -11.05 -6.14
C THR A 11 -2.88 -10.99 -7.62
N PRO A 12 -2.05 -11.92 -8.10
CA PRO A 12 -1.57 -11.90 -9.48
C PRO A 12 -2.62 -12.29 -10.51
N VAL A 13 -3.80 -12.75 -10.07
CA VAL A 13 -4.88 -13.14 -10.99
C VAL A 13 -5.65 -11.95 -11.55
N LEU A 14 -5.39 -10.73 -11.04
CA LEU A 14 -6.05 -9.54 -11.53
C LEU A 14 -5.57 -9.16 -12.93
N SER A 15 -6.50 -8.68 -13.77
CA SER A 15 -6.13 -8.01 -15.02
C SER A 15 -5.52 -6.64 -14.72
N ASP A 16 -4.88 -6.02 -15.71
CA ASP A 16 -4.31 -4.68 -15.54
C ASP A 16 -5.37 -3.67 -15.11
N ASP A 17 -6.56 -3.74 -15.70
CA ASP A 17 -7.66 -2.84 -15.37
C ASP A 17 -8.14 -3.05 -13.94
N GLN A 18 -8.28 -4.30 -13.51
CA GLN A 18 -8.67 -4.62 -12.14
C GLN A 18 -7.63 -4.17 -11.13
N MET A 19 -6.34 -4.31 -11.46
CA MET A 19 -5.26 -3.85 -10.61
C MET A 19 -5.29 -2.33 -10.44
N LYS A 20 -5.43 -1.61 -11.56
CA LYS A 20 -5.51 -0.14 -11.54
C LYS A 20 -6.72 0.35 -10.74
N GLU A 21 -7.85 -0.32 -10.87
CA GLU A 21 -9.06 0.00 -10.12
C GLU A 21 -8.86 -0.19 -8.62
N ALA A 22 -8.18 -1.26 -8.22
CA ALA A 22 -7.88 -1.50 -6.82
C ALA A 22 -6.96 -0.41 -6.25
N VAL A 23 -5.90 -0.06 -6.97
CA VAL A 23 -4.97 0.99 -6.55
C VAL A 23 -5.70 2.33 -6.42
N LYS A 24 -6.53 2.67 -7.40
CA LYS A 24 -7.30 3.91 -7.38
C LYS A 24 -8.25 3.97 -6.18
N LYS A 25 -8.85 2.85 -5.81
CA LYS A 25 -9.72 2.78 -4.64
C LYS A 25 -8.99 3.27 -3.38
N TYR A 26 -7.76 2.82 -3.16
CA TYR A 26 -6.99 3.22 -1.99
C TYR A 26 -6.50 4.66 -2.08
N GLU A 27 -6.12 5.13 -3.26
CA GLU A 27 -5.80 6.54 -3.46
C GLU A 27 -7.00 7.42 -3.12
N ASP A 28 -8.20 7.04 -3.56
CA ASP A 28 -9.42 7.80 -3.30
C ASP A 28 -9.77 7.81 -1.81
N ILE A 29 -9.59 6.69 -1.13
CA ILE A 29 -9.80 6.60 0.33
C ILE A 29 -8.90 7.60 1.05
N LEU A 30 -7.63 7.64 0.70
CA LEU A 30 -6.67 8.56 1.30
C LEU A 30 -7.01 10.01 0.98
N SER A 31 -7.34 10.30 -0.28
CA SER A 31 -7.69 11.66 -0.72
C SER A 31 -8.94 12.19 -0.03
N LYS A 32 -9.97 11.36 0.13
CA LYS A 32 -11.22 11.75 0.80
C LYS A 32 -11.00 12.10 2.26
N LYS A 33 -9.99 11.54 2.88
CA LYS A 33 -9.66 11.80 4.28
C LYS A 33 -8.67 12.95 4.44
N GLY A 34 -8.36 13.66 3.37
CA GLY A 34 -7.47 14.81 3.40
C GLY A 34 -5.99 14.45 3.58
N VAL A 35 -5.62 13.24 3.26
CA VAL A 35 -4.23 12.77 3.37
C VAL A 35 -3.42 13.27 2.19
N GLU A 36 -2.23 13.78 2.47
CA GLU A 36 -1.28 14.17 1.44
C GLU A 36 -0.44 12.95 1.06
N ILE A 37 -0.59 12.47 -0.18
CA ILE A 37 0.25 11.40 -0.70
C ILE A 37 1.55 12.03 -1.19
N VAL A 38 2.66 11.69 -0.54
CA VAL A 38 3.98 12.26 -0.83
C VAL A 38 4.64 11.51 -1.98
N HIS A 39 4.45 10.20 -2.03
CA HIS A 39 5.13 9.35 -3.00
C HIS A 39 4.34 8.08 -3.24
N ARG A 40 4.40 7.57 -4.46
CA ARG A 40 3.78 6.30 -4.85
C ARG A 40 4.75 5.52 -5.71
N GLU A 41 4.77 4.21 -5.51
CA GLU A 41 5.57 3.33 -6.36
C GLU A 41 4.73 2.12 -6.78
N ASP A 42 4.87 1.73 -8.02
CA ASP A 42 4.34 0.49 -8.57
C ASP A 42 5.53 -0.38 -8.95
N TRP A 43 5.75 -1.43 -8.17
CA TRP A 43 6.88 -2.33 -8.41
C TRP A 43 6.54 -3.44 -9.40
N GLY A 44 5.28 -3.53 -9.82
CA GLY A 44 4.83 -4.54 -10.74
C GLY A 44 4.75 -5.92 -10.11
N LEU A 45 4.73 -6.93 -10.98
CA LEU A 45 4.65 -8.33 -10.55
C LEU A 45 6.00 -8.78 -9.99
N ARG A 46 6.01 -9.22 -8.74
CA ARG A 46 7.20 -9.66 -8.03
C ARG A 46 6.99 -11.03 -7.42
N LYS A 47 8.06 -11.80 -7.31
CA LYS A 47 8.05 -13.10 -6.65
C LYS A 47 7.98 -12.89 -5.14
N LEU A 48 7.07 -13.61 -4.48
CA LEU A 48 6.94 -13.57 -3.03
C LEU A 48 8.05 -14.39 -2.38
N VAL A 49 8.53 -13.92 -1.22
CA VAL A 49 9.51 -14.67 -0.42
C VAL A 49 8.90 -15.99 0.06
N TYR A 50 7.63 -15.93 0.49
CA TYR A 50 6.86 -17.11 0.88
C TYR A 50 5.54 -17.09 0.15
N PRO A 51 5.05 -18.27 -0.31
CA PRO A 51 3.73 -18.32 -0.94
C PRO A 51 2.64 -17.86 0.01
N ILE A 52 1.68 -17.10 -0.52
CA ILE A 52 0.49 -16.64 0.21
C ILE A 52 -0.72 -17.16 -0.53
N GLN A 53 -1.59 -17.91 0.16
CA GLN A 53 -2.79 -18.51 -0.46
C GLN A 53 -2.44 -19.29 -1.74
N LYS A 54 -1.34 -20.03 -1.71
CA LYS A 54 -0.82 -20.81 -2.86
C LYS A 54 -0.36 -19.94 -4.04
N LYS A 55 -0.21 -18.63 -3.85
CA LYS A 55 0.33 -17.71 -4.86
C LYS A 55 1.81 -17.50 -4.59
N SER A 56 2.63 -17.58 -5.63
CA SER A 56 4.07 -17.35 -5.52
C SER A 56 4.49 -15.96 -6.01
N THR A 57 3.57 -15.20 -6.60
CA THR A 57 3.82 -13.84 -7.09
C THR A 57 2.70 -12.90 -6.64
N GLY A 58 2.92 -11.60 -6.77
CA GLY A 58 1.92 -10.59 -6.49
C GLY A 58 2.32 -9.24 -7.06
N PHE A 59 1.35 -8.35 -7.20
CA PHE A 59 1.59 -6.97 -7.63
C PHE A 59 1.90 -6.12 -6.40
N TYR A 60 3.10 -5.56 -6.34
CA TYR A 60 3.56 -4.75 -5.22
C TYR A 60 3.30 -3.27 -5.48
N HIS A 61 2.68 -2.60 -4.53
CA HIS A 61 2.44 -1.16 -4.55
C HIS A 61 2.85 -0.53 -3.24
N LEU A 62 3.34 0.70 -3.32
CA LEU A 62 3.78 1.45 -2.15
C LEU A 62 3.18 2.86 -2.18
N PHE A 63 2.61 3.29 -1.05
CA PHE A 63 2.18 4.66 -0.83
C PHE A 63 2.92 5.24 0.36
N GLU A 64 3.53 6.41 0.19
CA GLU A 64 4.09 7.19 1.27
C GLU A 64 3.20 8.42 1.44
N PHE A 65 2.75 8.68 2.65
CA PHE A 65 1.79 9.75 2.91
C PHE A 65 1.99 10.35 4.29
N LYS A 66 1.43 11.57 4.48
CA LYS A 66 1.47 12.29 5.74
C LYS A 66 0.09 12.32 6.37
N ASN A 67 0.01 12.00 7.65
CA ASN A 67 -1.24 12.02 8.41
C ASN A 67 -0.95 12.06 9.90
N ASP A 68 -1.97 12.33 10.70
CA ASP A 68 -1.85 12.33 12.17
C ASP A 68 -1.96 10.92 12.78
N GLY A 69 -2.17 9.91 11.98
CA GLY A 69 -2.23 8.53 12.41
C GLY A 69 -3.63 7.97 12.64
N GLN A 70 -4.65 8.81 12.71
CA GLN A 70 -6.03 8.34 12.95
C GLN A 70 -6.57 7.51 11.80
N LEU A 71 -6.12 7.79 10.59
CA LEU A 71 -6.56 7.13 9.37
C LEU A 71 -6.05 5.69 9.25
N ILE A 72 -4.92 5.38 9.89
CA ILE A 72 -4.23 4.10 9.66
C ILE A 72 -5.11 2.90 9.98
N GLY A 73 -5.86 2.97 11.08
CA GLY A 73 -6.77 1.88 11.46
C GLY A 73 -7.83 1.63 10.39
N ASP A 74 -8.42 2.69 9.85
CA ASP A 74 -9.46 2.58 8.82
C ASP A 74 -8.88 2.02 7.52
N LEU A 75 -7.69 2.49 7.14
CA LEU A 75 -7.00 2.00 5.95
C LEU A 75 -6.70 0.50 6.07
N GLU A 76 -6.17 0.08 7.21
CA GLU A 76 -5.82 -1.33 7.43
C GLU A 76 -7.06 -2.22 7.42
N VAL A 77 -8.20 -1.76 7.95
CA VAL A 77 -9.45 -2.49 7.90
C VAL A 77 -9.89 -2.71 6.45
N GLN A 78 -9.80 -1.68 5.61
CA GLN A 78 -10.14 -1.80 4.19
C GLN A 78 -9.23 -2.78 3.46
N LEU A 79 -7.93 -2.69 3.71
CA LEU A 79 -6.95 -3.60 3.11
C LEU A 79 -7.20 -5.04 3.55
N LYS A 80 -7.49 -5.26 4.84
CA LYS A 80 -7.72 -6.59 5.39
C LYS A 80 -8.98 -7.25 4.82
N ARG A 81 -10.01 -6.45 4.53
CA ARG A 81 -11.28 -6.93 3.99
C ARG A 81 -11.28 -7.16 2.49
N ASP A 82 -10.30 -6.61 1.80
CA ASP A 82 -10.24 -6.71 0.34
C ASP A 82 -9.62 -8.03 -0.07
N GLU A 83 -10.41 -8.87 -0.74
CA GLU A 83 -9.96 -10.19 -1.20
C GLU A 83 -8.84 -10.10 -2.23
N ARG A 84 -8.68 -8.96 -2.89
CA ARG A 84 -7.62 -8.73 -3.86
C ARG A 84 -6.27 -8.49 -3.20
N VAL A 85 -6.25 -8.13 -1.92
CA VAL A 85 -5.03 -7.86 -1.17
C VAL A 85 -4.56 -9.14 -0.49
N LEU A 86 -3.38 -9.62 -0.88
CA LEU A 86 -2.77 -10.80 -0.26
C LEU A 86 -2.11 -10.47 1.06
N ARG A 87 -1.46 -9.30 1.13
CA ARG A 87 -0.74 -8.86 2.32
C ARG A 87 -0.55 -7.36 2.28
N PHE A 88 -0.43 -6.75 3.44
CA PHE A 88 -0.10 -5.34 3.56
C PHE A 88 0.73 -5.09 4.81
N LEU A 89 1.48 -3.98 4.78
CA LEU A 89 2.28 -3.53 5.92
C LEU A 89 2.32 -2.02 5.92
N THR A 90 2.00 -1.41 7.07
CA THR A 90 2.10 0.04 7.26
C THR A 90 3.14 0.32 8.32
N VAL A 91 4.09 1.21 8.01
CA VAL A 91 5.16 1.60 8.91
C VAL A 91 5.14 3.11 9.10
N LYS A 92 5.40 3.54 10.34
CA LYS A 92 5.62 4.94 10.62
C LYS A 92 7.08 5.27 10.34
N LEU A 93 7.30 6.29 9.51
CA LEU A 93 8.65 6.72 9.15
C LEU A 93 9.12 7.76 10.16
N ASP A 94 10.32 7.57 10.70
CA ASP A 94 10.99 8.57 11.52
C ASP A 94 11.91 9.42 10.66
N LYS A 95 12.59 10.39 11.26
CA LYS A 95 13.50 11.27 10.52
C LYS A 95 14.62 10.51 9.83
N HIS A 96 15.16 9.48 10.46
CA HIS A 96 16.24 8.69 9.89
C HIS A 96 15.75 7.85 8.71
N ALA A 97 14.58 7.23 8.85
CA ALA A 97 13.99 6.45 7.77
C ALA A 97 13.64 7.33 6.57
N ILE A 98 13.09 8.52 6.81
CA ILE A 98 12.76 9.48 5.75
C ILE A 98 14.03 9.91 5.01
N ALA A 99 15.07 10.30 5.73
CA ALA A 99 16.33 10.71 5.13
C ALA A 99 16.97 9.57 4.32
N TYR A 100 16.90 8.35 4.82
CA TYR A 100 17.42 7.18 4.12
C TYR A 100 16.66 6.93 2.81
N ASN A 101 15.34 7.04 2.84
CA ASN A 101 14.50 6.79 1.66
C ASN A 101 14.66 7.86 0.58
N GLU A 102 15.07 9.07 0.94
CA GLU A 102 15.30 10.16 0.00
C GLU A 102 16.63 10.01 -0.76
N LYS A 103 17.47 9.14 -0.32
CA LYS A 103 18.74 8.85 -1.00
C LYS A 103 18.51 7.77 -2.06
#